data_884440a1817bfca9e1243c03d30f067c
#
_entry.id   884440a1817bfca9e1243c03d30f067c
#
_cell.length_a   1.000
_cell.length_b   1.000
_cell.length_c   1.000
_cell.angle_alpha   90.00
_cell.angle_beta   90.00
_cell.angle_gamma   90.00
#
_symmetry.space_group_name_H-M   'P 1'
#
loop_
_entity.id
_entity.type
_entity.pdbx_description
1 polymer ?
#
loop_
_entity_poly.entity_id
_entity_poly.type
_entity_poly.pdbx_seq_one_letter_code
_entity_poly.pdbx_strand_id
1 'polypeptide(L)'
;VGLPLFEQIGKKIYLTDAGRELHQMNLDIFERFERFEMVTSNMKGMKAGKLRLAVVTTAKYFAPRLLGMFCREYPGVEVSLKVSNREQTLERLISNRDDLYILGQPPKEIDVVAETFLKNPLVVLASVNHPLADEKKITLQRIVKESFLSRESGSGTRIATERFFANQGFKPNIRMELGSNEAIKQAIIGGLGISVLSRHTLALDMPIGQLVVLDVQGFPINRHWYYAYPAGKQLSIVAQVFLEYLQQAPQLLVDISCHYANIGHCPLLPEGNIKHIGTYKENSE
;
A
#
# COMPACT_ATOMS: atom_id res chain seq x y z
N VAL A 1 0.31 22.41 -37.02
CA VAL A 1 0.48 20.99 -37.39
C VAL A 1 -0.32 20.66 -38.65
N GLY A 2 -1.38 21.45 -38.98
CA GLY A 2 -2.19 21.28 -40.20
C GLY A 2 -3.21 20.13 -40.15
N LEU A 3 -3.29 19.42 -39.02
CA LEU A 3 -4.29 18.37 -38.76
C LEU A 3 -5.08 18.72 -37.49
N PRO A 4 -6.39 18.38 -37.42
CA PRO A 4 -7.17 18.58 -36.23
C PRO A 4 -6.62 17.67 -35.09
N LEU A 5 -6.45 18.23 -33.88
CA LEU A 5 -5.96 17.52 -32.71
C LEU A 5 -7.10 16.97 -31.84
N PHE A 6 -8.30 17.53 -32.02
CA PHE A 6 -9.50 17.16 -31.30
C PHE A 6 -10.64 16.85 -32.25
N GLU A 7 -11.49 15.92 -31.90
CA GLU A 7 -12.76 15.65 -32.56
C GLU A 7 -13.89 15.68 -31.53
N GLN A 8 -15.05 16.16 -31.98
CA GLN A 8 -16.24 16.22 -31.16
C GLN A 8 -17.24 15.15 -31.57
N ILE A 9 -17.57 14.24 -30.68
CA ILE A 9 -18.61 13.23 -30.89
C ILE A 9 -19.74 13.52 -29.91
N GLY A 10 -20.84 14.07 -30.41
CA GLY A 10 -21.94 14.53 -29.57
C GLY A 10 -21.54 15.73 -28.70
N LYS A 11 -21.65 15.57 -27.37
CA LYS A 11 -21.26 16.60 -26.40
C LYS A 11 -19.85 16.37 -25.80
N LYS A 12 -19.10 15.39 -26.26
CA LYS A 12 -17.78 15.03 -25.72
C LYS A 12 -16.69 15.35 -26.76
N ILE A 13 -15.53 15.75 -26.23
CA ILE A 13 -14.32 16.04 -27.03
C ILE A 13 -13.34 14.88 -26.82
N TYR A 14 -12.76 14.41 -27.91
CA TYR A 14 -11.77 13.34 -27.94
C TYR A 14 -10.52 13.81 -28.70
N LEU A 15 -9.39 13.17 -28.40
CA LEU A 15 -8.19 13.37 -29.20
C LEU A 15 -8.30 12.58 -30.52
N THR A 16 -7.91 13.19 -31.60
CA THR A 16 -7.63 12.49 -32.87
C THR A 16 -6.33 11.70 -32.75
N ASP A 17 -5.96 10.91 -33.77
CA ASP A 17 -4.66 10.22 -33.80
C ASP A 17 -3.52 11.24 -33.72
N ALA A 18 -3.59 12.34 -34.50
CA ALA A 18 -2.62 13.44 -34.42
C ALA A 18 -2.59 14.10 -33.02
N GLY A 19 -3.75 14.20 -32.38
CA GLY A 19 -3.86 14.70 -31.00
C GLY A 19 -3.20 13.77 -29.96
N ARG A 20 -3.33 12.45 -30.15
CA ARG A 20 -2.67 11.44 -29.28
C ARG A 20 -1.15 11.47 -29.42
N GLU A 21 -0.65 11.56 -30.66
CA GLU A 21 0.79 11.68 -30.93
C GLU A 21 1.38 12.97 -30.33
N LEU A 22 0.71 14.11 -30.52
CA LEU A 22 1.16 15.37 -29.92
C LEU A 22 1.11 15.32 -28.40
N HIS A 23 0.10 14.70 -27.83
CA HIS A 23 -0.01 14.52 -26.37
C HIS A 23 1.16 13.69 -25.83
N GLN A 24 1.49 12.58 -26.49
CA GLN A 24 2.61 11.73 -26.10
C GLN A 24 3.94 12.50 -26.23
N MET A 25 4.15 13.18 -27.35
CA MET A 25 5.35 14.00 -27.55
C MET A 25 5.50 15.08 -26.46
N ASN A 26 4.41 15.73 -26.06
CA ASN A 26 4.45 16.72 -24.99
C ASN A 26 4.81 16.09 -23.64
N LEU A 27 4.29 14.90 -23.31
CA LEU A 27 4.67 14.17 -22.11
C LEU A 27 6.17 13.88 -22.08
N ASP A 28 6.73 13.43 -23.20
CA ASP A 28 8.16 13.12 -23.35
C ASP A 28 9.03 14.38 -23.19
N ILE A 29 8.58 15.52 -23.73
CA ILE A 29 9.26 16.81 -23.60
C ILE A 29 9.28 17.26 -22.13
N PHE A 30 8.14 17.21 -21.45
CA PHE A 30 8.05 17.58 -20.04
C PHE A 30 8.91 16.68 -19.16
N GLU A 31 8.95 15.37 -19.42
CA GLU A 31 9.83 14.44 -18.71
C GLU A 31 11.31 14.79 -18.88
N ARG A 32 11.72 15.18 -20.10
CA ARG A 32 13.10 15.65 -20.38
C ARG A 32 13.42 16.96 -19.68
N PHE A 33 12.48 17.88 -19.59
CA PHE A 33 12.66 19.14 -18.85
C PHE A 33 12.81 18.89 -17.35
N GLU A 34 11.91 18.09 -16.75
CA GLU A 34 12.01 17.70 -15.31
C GLU A 34 13.36 17.04 -15.02
N ARG A 35 13.83 16.18 -15.93
CA ARG A 35 15.14 15.54 -15.80
C ARG A 35 16.30 16.53 -15.85
N PHE A 36 16.25 17.51 -16.74
CA PHE A 36 17.28 18.56 -16.84
C PHE A 36 17.32 19.42 -15.57
N GLU A 37 16.17 19.87 -15.08
CA GLU A 37 16.08 20.63 -13.83
C GLU A 37 16.68 19.87 -12.65
N MET A 38 16.43 18.56 -12.60
CA MET A 38 16.92 17.68 -11.57
C MET A 38 18.45 17.49 -11.63
N VAL A 39 18.99 17.25 -12.83
CA VAL A 39 20.45 17.16 -13.04
C VAL A 39 21.14 18.45 -12.63
N THR A 40 20.58 19.60 -12.99
CA THR A 40 21.14 20.91 -12.63
C THR A 40 21.02 21.21 -11.13
N SER A 41 19.94 20.78 -10.47
CA SER A 41 19.78 20.89 -9.00
C SER A 41 20.82 20.04 -8.26
N ASN A 42 21.10 18.84 -8.75
CA ASN A 42 22.13 17.95 -8.17
C ASN A 42 23.55 18.49 -8.36
N MET A 43 23.86 19.11 -9.48
CA MET A 43 25.15 19.80 -9.69
C MET A 43 25.38 20.93 -8.68
N LYS A 44 24.30 21.49 -8.10
CA LYS A 44 24.36 22.50 -7.02
C LYS A 44 24.39 21.88 -5.61
N GLY A 45 24.53 20.57 -5.48
CA GLY A 45 24.58 19.88 -4.19
C GLY A 45 23.25 19.84 -3.43
N MET A 46 22.15 20.27 -4.05
CA MET A 46 20.82 20.24 -3.46
C MET A 46 20.07 18.98 -3.95
N LYS A 47 19.72 18.09 -3.04
CA LYS A 47 18.80 16.97 -3.29
C LYS A 47 17.36 17.50 -3.31
N ALA A 48 17.04 18.31 -4.33
CA ALA A 48 15.72 18.90 -4.56
C ALA A 48 15.07 18.23 -5.79
N GLY A 49 13.75 18.20 -5.83
CA GLY A 49 13.00 17.68 -6.98
C GLY A 49 11.64 17.13 -6.59
N LYS A 50 10.96 16.48 -7.53
CA LYS A 50 9.63 15.92 -7.34
C LYS A 50 9.70 14.40 -7.25
N LEU A 51 8.94 13.83 -6.31
CA LEU A 51 8.67 12.40 -6.19
C LEU A 51 7.17 12.16 -6.35
N ARG A 52 6.77 11.48 -7.40
CA ARG A 52 5.39 11.02 -7.61
C ARG A 52 5.31 9.55 -7.20
N LEU A 53 4.58 9.27 -6.13
CA LEU A 53 4.39 7.94 -5.60
C LEU A 53 2.92 7.53 -5.66
N ALA A 54 2.61 6.41 -6.30
CA ALA A 54 1.29 5.80 -6.24
C ALA A 54 1.32 4.54 -5.37
N VAL A 55 0.35 4.41 -4.48
CA VAL A 55 0.28 3.28 -3.56
C VAL A 55 -1.13 2.70 -3.49
N VAL A 56 -1.22 1.38 -3.28
CA VAL A 56 -2.52 0.75 -3.03
C VAL A 56 -3.07 1.15 -1.66
N THR A 57 -4.40 1.15 -1.53
CA THR A 57 -5.13 1.62 -0.33
C THR A 57 -4.62 1.06 0.99
N THR A 58 -4.11 -0.16 1.02
CA THR A 58 -3.57 -0.77 2.24
C THR A 58 -2.17 -0.27 2.60
N ALA A 59 -1.42 0.32 1.66
CA ALA A 59 -0.12 0.92 1.95
C ALA A 59 -0.23 2.31 2.62
N LYS A 60 -1.40 2.95 2.60
CA LYS A 60 -1.62 4.25 3.25
C LYS A 60 -1.33 4.25 4.76
N TYR A 61 -1.30 3.09 5.39
CA TYR A 61 -1.05 2.98 6.83
C TYR A 61 0.43 3.10 7.21
N PHE A 62 1.34 2.98 6.24
CA PHE A 62 2.77 3.15 6.49
C PHE A 62 3.45 4.13 5.52
N ALA A 63 3.04 4.20 4.24
CA ALA A 63 3.70 5.01 3.23
C ALA A 63 3.80 6.50 3.60
N PRO A 64 2.76 7.18 4.15
CA PRO A 64 2.88 8.57 4.57
C PRO A 64 3.91 8.79 5.70
N ARG A 65 4.09 7.80 6.59
CA ARG A 65 5.09 7.88 7.66
C ARG A 65 6.50 7.80 7.10
N LEU A 66 6.73 6.86 6.16
CA LEU A 66 8.01 6.77 5.44
C LEU A 66 8.32 8.06 4.68
N LEU A 67 7.32 8.61 3.96
CA LEU A 67 7.47 9.88 3.27
C LEU A 67 7.76 11.03 4.22
N GLY A 68 7.09 11.08 5.37
CA GLY A 68 7.35 12.12 6.39
C GLY A 68 8.78 12.07 6.95
N MET A 69 9.35 10.88 7.10
CA MET A 69 10.76 10.71 7.50
C MET A 69 11.70 11.11 6.37
N PHE A 70 11.42 10.64 5.16
CA PHE A 70 12.17 10.99 3.96
C PHE A 70 12.22 12.51 3.70
N CYS A 71 11.07 13.20 3.81
CA CYS A 71 11.02 14.65 3.62
C CYS A 71 11.77 15.44 4.72
N ARG A 72 11.90 14.88 5.93
CA ARG A 72 12.76 15.51 6.97
C ARG A 72 14.23 15.40 6.62
N GLU A 73 14.66 14.30 6.03
CA GLU A 73 16.05 14.10 5.58
C GLU A 73 16.35 14.87 4.28
N TYR A 74 15.31 15.02 3.41
CA TYR A 74 15.41 15.69 2.12
C TYR A 74 14.38 16.82 1.99
N PRO A 75 14.52 17.94 2.70
CA PRO A 75 13.52 18.99 2.79
C PRO A 75 13.25 19.73 1.47
N GLY A 76 14.14 19.61 0.50
CA GLY A 76 13.95 20.18 -0.85
C GLY A 76 13.12 19.31 -1.80
N VAL A 77 12.65 18.15 -1.35
CA VAL A 77 11.85 17.23 -2.18
C VAL A 77 10.36 17.51 -2.02
N GLU A 78 9.70 17.82 -3.15
CA GLU A 78 8.24 17.89 -3.23
C GLU A 78 7.67 16.49 -3.49
N VAL A 79 6.74 16.03 -2.64
CA VAL A 79 6.14 14.69 -2.77
C VAL A 79 4.68 14.78 -3.17
N SER A 80 4.30 14.02 -4.20
CA SER A 80 2.91 13.76 -4.59
C SER A 80 2.59 12.29 -4.29
N LEU A 81 1.63 12.05 -3.40
CA LEU A 81 1.17 10.71 -3.03
C LEU A 81 -0.24 10.45 -3.56
N LYS A 82 -0.36 9.46 -4.45
CA LYS A 82 -1.66 8.96 -4.90
C LYS A 82 -1.99 7.64 -4.22
N VAL A 83 -3.15 7.59 -3.56
CA VAL A 83 -3.68 6.36 -2.94
C VAL A 83 -4.89 5.91 -3.74
N SER A 84 -4.90 4.66 -4.22
CA SER A 84 -5.99 4.07 -5.00
C SER A 84 -6.07 2.56 -4.78
N ASN A 85 -7.09 1.86 -5.32
CA ASN A 85 -7.10 0.41 -5.29
C ASN A 85 -6.07 -0.17 -6.28
N ARG A 86 -5.91 -1.51 -6.29
CA ARG A 86 -4.91 -2.16 -7.15
C ARG A 86 -5.14 -1.90 -8.63
N GLU A 87 -6.38 -2.01 -9.10
CA GLU A 87 -6.74 -1.84 -10.50
C GLU A 87 -6.35 -0.45 -11.00
N GLN A 88 -6.80 0.59 -10.31
CA GLN A 88 -6.46 1.99 -10.61
C GLN A 88 -4.95 2.27 -10.49
N THR A 89 -4.26 1.62 -9.54
CA THR A 89 -2.80 1.77 -9.40
C THR A 89 -2.09 1.13 -10.59
N LEU A 90 -2.57 -0.01 -11.12
CA LEU A 90 -2.02 -0.64 -12.31
C LEU A 90 -2.29 0.18 -13.58
N GLU A 91 -3.46 0.80 -13.73
CA GLU A 91 -3.74 1.73 -14.83
C GLU A 91 -2.75 2.90 -14.85
N ARG A 92 -2.42 3.44 -13.68
CA ARG A 92 -1.42 4.50 -13.55
C ARG A 92 -0.02 4.01 -13.90
N LEU A 93 0.33 2.76 -13.52
CA LEU A 93 1.60 2.12 -13.85
C LEU A 93 1.75 1.94 -15.36
N ILE A 94 0.72 1.40 -16.03
CA ILE A 94 0.68 1.23 -17.49
C ILE A 94 0.84 2.59 -18.20
N SER A 95 0.18 3.62 -17.66
CA SER A 95 0.22 4.98 -18.22
C SER A 95 1.44 5.78 -17.76
N ASN A 96 2.39 5.19 -17.06
CA ASN A 96 3.63 5.83 -16.56
C ASN A 96 3.40 7.18 -15.86
N ARG A 97 2.37 7.29 -15.02
CA ARG A 97 1.96 8.58 -14.41
C ARG A 97 2.76 8.95 -13.17
N ASP A 98 3.40 7.99 -12.52
CA ASP A 98 4.15 8.19 -11.27
C ASP A 98 5.57 7.64 -11.41
N ASP A 99 6.45 8.07 -10.53
CA ASP A 99 7.85 7.64 -10.55
C ASP A 99 8.00 6.22 -9.98
N LEU A 100 7.26 5.95 -8.90
CA LEU A 100 7.28 4.67 -8.21
C LEU A 100 5.88 4.25 -7.77
N TYR A 101 5.70 2.93 -7.62
CA TYR A 101 4.45 2.30 -7.22
C TYR A 101 4.68 1.34 -6.04
N ILE A 102 3.80 1.37 -5.03
CA ILE A 102 3.81 0.37 -3.94
C ILE A 102 2.58 -0.53 -4.06
N LEU A 103 2.84 -1.83 -4.26
CA LEU A 103 1.85 -2.86 -4.56
C LEU A 103 2.00 -4.06 -3.62
N GLY A 104 0.90 -4.79 -3.39
CA GLY A 104 0.94 -6.06 -2.65
C GLY A 104 1.33 -7.28 -3.51
N GLN A 105 1.36 -7.15 -4.82
CA GLN A 105 1.83 -8.15 -5.78
C GLN A 105 2.02 -7.47 -7.14
N PRO A 106 3.18 -7.59 -7.78
CA PRO A 106 3.39 -7.03 -9.12
C PRO A 106 2.48 -7.72 -10.16
N PRO A 107 2.11 -7.02 -11.23
CA PRO A 107 1.42 -7.63 -12.36
C PRO A 107 2.34 -8.62 -13.08
N LYS A 108 1.74 -9.64 -13.70
CA LYS A 108 2.50 -10.59 -14.53
C LYS A 108 2.50 -10.23 -16.01
N GLU A 109 1.50 -9.45 -16.41
CA GLU A 109 1.19 -9.11 -17.80
C GLU A 109 1.86 -7.81 -18.25
N ILE A 110 2.55 -7.12 -17.35
CA ILE A 110 3.22 -5.84 -17.60
C ILE A 110 4.70 -5.99 -17.27
N ASP A 111 5.55 -5.53 -18.16
CA ASP A 111 7.01 -5.55 -17.94
C ASP A 111 7.38 -4.46 -16.93
N VAL A 112 7.74 -4.88 -15.72
CA VAL A 112 8.06 -4.01 -14.59
C VAL A 112 9.29 -4.52 -13.84
N VAL A 113 10.07 -3.59 -13.34
CA VAL A 113 11.01 -3.87 -12.26
C VAL A 113 10.22 -3.84 -10.96
N ALA A 114 10.30 -4.93 -10.18
CA ALA A 114 9.59 -5.02 -8.90
C ALA A 114 10.40 -5.83 -7.90
N GLU A 115 10.57 -5.27 -6.69
CA GLU A 115 11.28 -5.93 -5.60
C GLU A 115 10.51 -5.83 -4.28
N THR A 116 10.71 -6.84 -3.43
CA THR A 116 10.09 -6.88 -2.10
C THR A 116 10.87 -6.01 -1.12
N PHE A 117 10.17 -5.28 -0.25
CA PHE A 117 10.81 -4.49 0.80
C PHE A 117 10.18 -4.65 2.19
N LEU A 118 8.94 -5.17 2.30
CA LEU A 118 8.26 -5.28 3.59
C LEU A 118 7.29 -6.48 3.57
N LYS A 119 7.11 -7.15 4.71
CA LYS A 119 6.08 -8.21 4.88
C LYS A 119 4.68 -7.59 4.91
N ASN A 120 3.70 -8.29 4.34
CA ASN A 120 2.29 -7.88 4.28
C ASN A 120 1.35 -9.06 4.62
N PRO A 121 1.34 -9.55 5.86
CA PRO A 121 0.46 -10.63 6.24
C PRO A 121 -0.99 -10.19 6.24
N LEU A 122 -1.87 -11.03 5.62
CA LEU A 122 -3.32 -10.85 5.70
C LEU A 122 -3.86 -11.72 6.83
N VAL A 123 -4.71 -11.14 7.67
CA VAL A 123 -5.28 -11.77 8.86
C VAL A 123 -6.80 -11.72 8.83
N VAL A 124 -7.45 -12.66 9.53
CA VAL A 124 -8.90 -12.62 9.72
C VAL A 124 -9.21 -11.74 10.93
N LEU A 125 -10.09 -10.75 10.73
CA LEU A 125 -10.52 -9.80 11.75
C LEU A 125 -11.96 -10.02 12.15
N ALA A 126 -12.21 -9.93 13.45
CA ALA A 126 -13.55 -9.93 14.05
C ALA A 126 -13.65 -8.84 15.14
N SER A 127 -14.88 -8.57 15.58
CA SER A 127 -15.11 -7.82 16.81
C SER A 127 -14.63 -8.63 18.02
N VAL A 128 -14.16 -7.96 19.06
CA VAL A 128 -13.80 -8.62 20.36
C VAL A 128 -14.98 -9.37 20.97
N ASN A 129 -16.23 -8.98 20.67
CA ASN A 129 -17.44 -9.66 21.12
C ASN A 129 -17.89 -10.78 20.19
N HIS A 130 -17.12 -11.12 19.15
CA HIS A 130 -17.48 -12.19 18.20
C HIS A 130 -17.37 -13.57 18.89
N PRO A 131 -18.30 -14.51 18.63
CA PRO A 131 -18.25 -15.85 19.25
C PRO A 131 -16.93 -16.62 19.06
N LEU A 132 -16.20 -16.31 17.97
CA LEU A 132 -14.92 -16.94 17.65
C LEU A 132 -13.71 -16.20 18.25
N ALA A 133 -13.90 -15.10 18.98
CA ALA A 133 -12.79 -14.24 19.44
C ALA A 133 -11.75 -14.97 20.31
N ASP A 134 -12.23 -15.88 21.18
CA ASP A 134 -11.40 -16.65 22.10
C ASP A 134 -11.03 -18.05 21.59
N GLU A 135 -11.62 -18.48 20.45
CA GLU A 135 -11.34 -19.79 19.87
C GLU A 135 -9.91 -19.83 19.28
N LYS A 136 -9.27 -21.01 19.39
CA LYS A 136 -7.93 -21.25 18.83
C LYS A 136 -7.99 -22.27 17.70
N LYS A 137 -7.08 -22.10 16.70
CA LYS A 137 -6.95 -23.03 15.58
C LYS A 137 -8.27 -23.26 14.83
N ILE A 138 -9.03 -22.19 14.63
CA ILE A 138 -10.33 -22.20 13.98
C ILE A 138 -10.17 -22.78 12.56
N THR A 139 -10.99 -23.76 12.20
CA THR A 139 -10.92 -24.38 10.87
C THR A 139 -11.53 -23.50 9.80
N LEU A 140 -11.12 -23.68 8.53
CA LEU A 140 -11.70 -22.93 7.41
C LEU A 140 -13.17 -23.27 7.21
N GLN A 141 -13.61 -24.53 7.47
CA GLN A 141 -15.01 -24.93 7.44
C GLN A 141 -15.88 -24.12 8.41
N ARG A 142 -15.32 -23.74 9.55
CA ARG A 142 -16.01 -22.91 10.54
C ARG A 142 -16.07 -21.46 10.08
N ILE A 143 -14.96 -20.92 9.57
CA ILE A 143 -14.83 -19.53 9.12
C ILE A 143 -15.75 -19.21 7.94
N VAL A 144 -15.88 -20.09 6.95
CA VAL A 144 -16.71 -19.82 5.76
C VAL A 144 -18.22 -19.79 6.03
N LYS A 145 -18.66 -20.25 7.21
CA LYS A 145 -20.05 -20.14 7.66
C LYS A 145 -20.39 -18.75 8.20
N GLU A 146 -19.38 -17.99 8.60
CA GLU A 146 -19.58 -16.62 9.09
C GLU A 146 -19.93 -15.65 7.95
N SER A 147 -20.56 -14.54 8.30
CA SER A 147 -20.82 -13.45 7.36
C SER A 147 -19.51 -12.73 7.03
N PHE A 148 -19.10 -12.71 5.75
CA PHE A 148 -17.91 -12.02 5.31
C PHE A 148 -18.21 -10.62 4.79
N LEU A 149 -17.38 -9.67 5.20
CA LEU A 149 -17.30 -8.32 4.63
C LEU A 149 -16.12 -8.31 3.65
N SER A 150 -16.41 -8.16 2.37
CA SER A 150 -15.40 -8.18 1.31
C SER A 150 -14.95 -6.77 0.94
N ARG A 151 -13.73 -6.66 0.47
CA ARG A 151 -13.26 -5.47 -0.25
C ARG A 151 -13.95 -5.40 -1.62
N GLU A 152 -13.95 -4.20 -2.17
CA GLU A 152 -14.46 -3.90 -3.52
C GLU A 152 -13.73 -4.67 -4.63
N SER A 153 -14.40 -4.78 -5.80
CA SER A 153 -13.77 -5.25 -7.02
C SER A 153 -12.51 -4.43 -7.33
N GLY A 154 -11.47 -5.04 -7.93
CA GLY A 154 -10.17 -4.41 -8.16
C GLY A 154 -9.26 -4.32 -6.93
N SER A 155 -9.70 -4.75 -5.74
CA SER A 155 -8.87 -4.81 -4.54
C SER A 155 -7.90 -5.99 -4.56
N GLY A 156 -6.60 -5.71 -4.37
CA GLY A 156 -5.58 -6.76 -4.27
C GLY A 156 -5.71 -7.65 -3.02
N THR A 157 -6.34 -7.15 -1.95
CA THR A 157 -6.67 -7.95 -0.76
C THR A 157 -7.78 -8.93 -1.07
N ARG A 158 -8.84 -8.49 -1.75
CA ARG A 158 -9.94 -9.36 -2.22
C ARG A 158 -9.41 -10.49 -3.09
N ILE A 159 -8.66 -10.17 -4.15
CA ILE A 159 -8.08 -11.16 -5.07
C ILE A 159 -7.27 -12.22 -4.31
N ALA A 160 -6.45 -11.80 -3.34
CA ALA A 160 -5.65 -12.72 -2.54
C ALA A 160 -6.51 -13.61 -1.63
N THR A 161 -7.53 -13.05 -1.01
CA THR A 161 -8.47 -13.76 -0.13
C THR A 161 -9.27 -14.81 -0.92
N GLU A 162 -9.86 -14.41 -2.05
CA GLU A 162 -10.64 -15.30 -2.91
C GLU A 162 -9.77 -16.45 -3.43
N ARG A 163 -8.54 -16.15 -3.89
CA ARG A 163 -7.58 -17.19 -4.34
C ARG A 163 -7.22 -18.15 -3.21
N PHE A 164 -6.98 -17.66 -2.00
CA PHE A 164 -6.65 -18.51 -0.86
C PHE A 164 -7.78 -19.48 -0.56
N PHE A 165 -9.01 -19.00 -0.42
CA PHE A 165 -10.16 -19.87 -0.13
C PHE A 165 -10.44 -20.84 -1.29
N ALA A 166 -10.39 -20.40 -2.54
CA ALA A 166 -10.57 -21.24 -3.72
C ALA A 166 -9.55 -22.39 -3.78
N ASN A 167 -8.27 -22.11 -3.48
CA ASN A 167 -7.22 -23.14 -3.45
C ASN A 167 -7.44 -24.18 -2.33
N GLN A 168 -8.21 -23.85 -1.31
CA GLN A 168 -8.59 -24.75 -0.22
C GLN A 168 -9.97 -25.40 -0.44
N GLY A 169 -10.62 -25.15 -1.60
CA GLY A 169 -11.93 -25.68 -1.93
C GLY A 169 -13.11 -25.00 -1.22
N PHE A 170 -12.89 -23.78 -0.68
CA PHE A 170 -13.90 -23.03 0.04
C PHE A 170 -14.32 -21.75 -0.69
N LYS A 171 -15.54 -21.29 -0.36
CA LYS A 171 -16.08 -20.00 -0.82
C LYS A 171 -16.69 -19.28 0.39
N PRO A 172 -16.16 -18.10 0.77
CA PRO A 172 -16.73 -17.29 1.84
C PRO A 172 -18.14 -16.82 1.53
N ASN A 173 -19.00 -16.73 2.56
CA ASN A 173 -20.34 -16.17 2.46
C ASN A 173 -20.28 -14.65 2.50
N ILE A 174 -20.19 -13.99 1.34
CA ILE A 174 -20.09 -12.52 1.25
C ILE A 174 -21.45 -11.90 1.54
N ARG A 175 -21.52 -11.20 2.68
CA ARG A 175 -22.70 -10.43 3.11
C ARG A 175 -22.71 -9.02 2.53
N MET A 176 -21.53 -8.39 2.44
CA MET A 176 -21.42 -6.98 2.01
C MET A 176 -20.07 -6.73 1.35
N GLU A 177 -20.07 -5.83 0.37
CA GLU A 177 -18.87 -5.31 -0.29
C GLU A 177 -18.64 -3.86 0.12
N LEU A 178 -17.42 -3.51 0.51
CA LEU A 178 -17.04 -2.18 1.00
C LEU A 178 -15.70 -1.72 0.39
N GLY A 179 -15.66 -0.48 -0.12
CA GLY A 179 -14.50 0.11 -0.78
C GLY A 179 -13.45 0.70 0.17
N SER A 180 -13.63 0.60 1.49
CA SER A 180 -12.74 1.19 2.48
C SER A 180 -12.40 0.21 3.60
N ASN A 181 -11.11 0.13 3.97
CA ASN A 181 -10.68 -0.66 5.12
C ASN A 181 -11.30 -0.14 6.43
N GLU A 182 -11.43 1.18 6.58
CA GLU A 182 -12.06 1.82 7.73
C GLU A 182 -13.54 1.45 7.83
N ALA A 183 -14.27 1.51 6.70
CA ALA A 183 -15.69 1.11 6.68
C ALA A 183 -15.85 -0.38 7.04
N ILE A 184 -14.95 -1.25 6.57
CA ILE A 184 -14.95 -2.68 6.95
C ILE A 184 -14.69 -2.82 8.45
N LYS A 185 -13.70 -2.13 9.01
CA LYS A 185 -13.41 -2.20 10.46
C LYS A 185 -14.61 -1.74 11.29
N GLN A 186 -15.26 -0.62 10.92
CA GLN A 186 -16.47 -0.15 11.59
C GLN A 186 -17.62 -1.16 11.47
N ALA A 187 -17.80 -1.79 10.30
CA ALA A 187 -18.82 -2.82 10.10
C ALA A 187 -18.54 -4.08 10.94
N ILE A 188 -17.27 -4.47 11.12
CA ILE A 188 -16.86 -5.54 12.03
C ILE A 188 -17.20 -5.19 13.48
N ILE A 189 -16.85 -3.99 13.93
CA ILE A 189 -17.15 -3.48 15.28
C ILE A 189 -18.66 -3.47 15.52
N GLY A 190 -19.44 -3.08 14.50
CA GLY A 190 -20.91 -3.11 14.51
C GLY A 190 -21.53 -4.51 14.43
N GLY A 191 -20.73 -5.60 14.44
CA GLY A 191 -21.24 -6.99 14.46
C GLY A 191 -21.78 -7.48 13.12
N LEU A 192 -21.46 -6.83 11.99
CA LEU A 192 -21.97 -7.23 10.67
C LEU A 192 -21.27 -8.47 10.11
N GLY A 193 -20.12 -8.88 10.66
CA GLY A 193 -19.40 -10.07 10.25
C GLY A 193 -17.90 -9.95 10.45
N ILE A 194 -17.14 -10.78 9.74
CA ILE A 194 -15.67 -10.85 9.76
C ILE A 194 -15.08 -10.44 8.42
N SER A 195 -13.80 -10.13 8.38
CA SER A 195 -13.11 -9.81 7.13
C SER A 195 -11.66 -10.25 7.13
N VAL A 196 -11.07 -10.37 5.94
CA VAL A 196 -9.61 -10.56 5.75
C VAL A 196 -9.00 -9.24 5.31
N LEU A 197 -8.11 -8.69 6.14
CA LEU A 197 -7.40 -7.46 5.86
C LEU A 197 -5.89 -7.61 6.10
N SER A 198 -5.10 -6.67 5.57
CA SER A 198 -3.68 -6.56 5.90
C SER A 198 -3.51 -6.19 7.38
N ARG A 199 -2.59 -6.84 8.09
CA ARG A 199 -2.27 -6.53 9.49
C ARG A 199 -1.85 -5.06 9.67
N HIS A 200 -1.27 -4.44 8.66
CA HIS A 200 -0.91 -3.02 8.69
C HIS A 200 -2.11 -2.10 8.91
N THR A 201 -3.33 -2.53 8.55
CA THR A 201 -4.54 -1.72 8.74
C THR A 201 -4.90 -1.53 10.22
N LEU A 202 -4.32 -2.32 11.11
CA LEU A 202 -4.61 -2.35 12.54
C LEU A 202 -3.69 -1.45 13.38
N ALA A 203 -2.72 -0.79 12.78
CA ALA A 203 -1.67 -0.06 13.51
C ALA A 203 -2.20 0.98 14.52
N LEU A 204 -3.38 1.56 14.26
CA LEU A 204 -4.03 2.53 15.14
C LEU A 204 -5.21 1.95 15.93
N ASP A 205 -5.74 0.79 15.53
CA ASP A 205 -6.96 0.22 16.13
C ASP A 205 -6.67 -0.73 17.28
N MET A 206 -5.50 -1.38 17.28
CA MET A 206 -5.14 -2.34 18.33
C MET A 206 -5.18 -1.75 19.76
N PRO A 207 -4.72 -0.49 19.99
CA PRO A 207 -4.82 0.12 21.31
C PRO A 207 -6.27 0.39 21.78
N ILE A 208 -7.23 0.48 20.84
CA ILE A 208 -8.64 0.74 21.14
C ILE A 208 -9.35 -0.52 21.63
N GLY A 209 -8.83 -1.70 21.27
CA GLY A 209 -9.30 -2.99 21.80
C GLY A 209 -10.68 -3.44 21.33
N GLN A 210 -11.21 -2.89 20.21
CA GLN A 210 -12.52 -3.28 19.67
C GLN A 210 -12.45 -4.38 18.61
N LEU A 211 -11.25 -4.64 18.07
CA LEU A 211 -10.99 -5.63 17.04
C LEU A 211 -10.05 -6.71 17.56
N VAL A 212 -10.24 -7.93 17.10
CA VAL A 212 -9.38 -9.07 17.39
C VAL A 212 -8.96 -9.77 16.08
N VAL A 213 -7.72 -10.26 16.07
CA VAL A 213 -7.23 -11.16 15.02
C VAL A 213 -7.59 -12.59 15.42
N LEU A 214 -8.40 -13.26 14.63
CA LEU A 214 -8.78 -14.66 14.88
C LEU A 214 -7.62 -15.61 14.57
N ASP A 215 -7.43 -16.62 15.41
CA ASP A 215 -6.47 -17.71 15.20
C ASP A 215 -7.05 -18.76 14.25
N VAL A 216 -6.87 -18.56 12.96
CA VAL A 216 -7.45 -19.38 11.90
C VAL A 216 -6.39 -20.24 11.21
N GLN A 217 -6.66 -21.53 11.00
CA GLN A 217 -5.77 -22.43 10.28
C GLN A 217 -5.48 -21.93 8.86
N GLY A 218 -4.20 -21.90 8.49
CA GLY A 218 -3.74 -21.37 7.21
C GLY A 218 -3.57 -19.85 7.15
N PHE A 219 -3.90 -19.12 8.22
CA PHE A 219 -3.60 -17.70 8.36
C PHE A 219 -2.42 -17.49 9.33
N PRO A 220 -1.68 -16.37 9.14
CA PRO A 220 -1.85 -15.32 8.14
C PRO A 220 -1.50 -15.77 6.72
N ILE A 221 -2.18 -15.22 5.72
CA ILE A 221 -1.73 -15.36 4.34
C ILE A 221 -0.48 -14.52 4.16
N ASN A 222 0.67 -15.18 4.02
CA ASN A 222 1.96 -14.50 3.90
C ASN A 222 2.11 -13.85 2.53
N ARG A 223 2.27 -12.54 2.53
CA ARG A 223 2.51 -11.70 1.36
C ARG A 223 3.60 -10.68 1.65
N HIS A 224 4.01 -9.96 0.60
CA HIS A 224 5.00 -8.90 0.69
C HIS A 224 4.47 -7.63 0.03
N TRP A 225 5.02 -6.50 0.45
CA TRP A 225 4.97 -5.25 -0.25
C TRP A 225 6.11 -5.18 -1.26
N TYR A 226 5.77 -4.72 -2.44
CA TYR A 226 6.72 -4.49 -3.53
C TYR A 226 6.73 -3.00 -3.85
N TYR A 227 7.90 -2.45 -4.11
CA TYR A 227 7.98 -1.30 -4.98
C TYR A 227 8.06 -1.77 -6.43
N ALA A 228 7.56 -0.96 -7.35
CA ALA A 228 7.60 -1.28 -8.77
C ALA A 228 7.70 0.00 -9.61
N TYR A 229 8.23 -0.13 -10.82
CA TYR A 229 8.22 0.89 -11.86
C TYR A 229 8.31 0.21 -13.24
N PRO A 230 7.87 0.87 -14.35
CA PRO A 230 7.95 0.29 -15.68
C PRO A 230 9.39 -0.11 -16.06
N ALA A 231 9.58 -1.28 -16.66
CA ALA A 231 10.87 -1.67 -17.18
C ALA A 231 11.35 -0.66 -18.24
N GLY A 232 12.64 -0.34 -18.22
CA GLY A 232 13.22 0.69 -19.10
C GLY A 232 13.00 2.14 -18.67
N LYS A 233 12.17 2.40 -17.63
CA LYS A 233 12.03 3.74 -17.06
C LYS A 233 13.34 4.19 -16.44
N GLN A 234 13.78 5.38 -16.82
CA GLN A 234 14.90 6.06 -16.17
C GLN A 234 14.37 6.81 -14.95
N LEU A 235 14.67 6.28 -13.78
CA LEU A 235 14.26 6.91 -12.52
C LEU A 235 15.00 8.23 -12.30
N SER A 236 14.28 9.21 -11.79
CA SER A 236 14.86 10.43 -11.28
C SER A 236 15.80 10.14 -10.09
N ILE A 237 16.75 11.02 -9.84
CA ILE A 237 17.68 10.86 -8.68
C ILE A 237 16.89 10.80 -7.38
N VAL A 238 15.84 11.62 -7.23
CA VAL A 238 14.97 11.59 -6.05
C VAL A 238 14.27 10.22 -5.92
N ALA A 239 13.79 9.66 -7.01
CA ALA A 239 13.17 8.32 -7.00
C ALA A 239 14.19 7.22 -6.67
N GLN A 240 15.45 7.32 -7.16
CA GLN A 240 16.52 6.39 -6.82
C GLN A 240 16.87 6.48 -5.32
N VAL A 241 17.07 7.68 -4.79
CA VAL A 241 17.32 7.90 -3.36
C VAL A 241 16.16 7.39 -2.50
N PHE A 242 14.91 7.58 -2.95
CA PHE A 242 13.76 7.03 -2.23
C PHE A 242 13.71 5.50 -2.29
N LEU A 243 14.15 4.86 -3.38
CA LEU A 243 14.28 3.39 -3.43
C LEU A 243 15.29 2.87 -2.42
N GLU A 244 16.46 3.49 -2.32
CA GLU A 244 17.46 3.15 -1.31
C GLU A 244 16.88 3.31 0.11
N TYR A 245 16.09 4.36 0.32
CA TYR A 245 15.38 4.61 1.56
C TYR A 245 14.34 3.53 1.87
N LEU A 246 13.58 3.05 0.87
CA LEU A 246 12.60 1.96 1.02
C LEU A 246 13.26 0.63 1.42
N GLN A 247 14.50 0.37 1.02
CA GLN A 247 15.22 -0.83 1.45
C GLN A 247 15.48 -0.85 2.97
N GLN A 248 15.54 0.32 3.60
CA GLN A 248 15.68 0.48 5.05
C GLN A 248 14.32 0.52 5.77
N ALA A 249 13.20 0.55 5.03
CA ALA A 249 11.86 0.70 5.57
C ALA A 249 11.48 -0.32 6.67
N PRO A 250 11.86 -1.61 6.61
CA PRO A 250 11.55 -2.55 7.68
C PRO A 250 12.07 -2.08 9.04
N GLN A 251 13.31 -1.59 9.10
CA GLN A 251 13.92 -1.08 10.34
C GLN A 251 13.23 0.20 10.80
N LEU A 252 13.03 1.14 9.89
CA LEU A 252 12.40 2.43 10.16
C LEU A 252 10.96 2.28 10.70
N LEU A 253 10.20 1.34 10.16
CA LEU A 253 8.81 1.10 10.61
C LEU A 253 8.74 0.38 11.96
N VAL A 254 9.72 -0.48 12.29
CA VAL A 254 9.84 -1.09 13.61
C VAL A 254 10.12 -0.01 14.67
N ASP A 255 11.06 0.88 14.39
CA ASP A 255 11.42 1.98 15.31
C ASP A 255 10.22 2.88 15.61
N ILE A 256 9.41 3.22 14.57
CA ILE A 256 8.17 3.98 14.75
C ILE A 256 7.16 3.19 15.61
N SER A 257 7.01 1.90 15.37
CA SER A 257 6.05 1.07 16.13
C SER A 257 6.48 0.90 17.58
N CYS A 258 7.77 0.81 17.85
CA CYS A 258 8.31 0.73 19.21
C CYS A 258 8.18 2.06 19.98
N HIS A 259 8.24 3.21 19.31
CA HIS A 259 8.03 4.52 19.95
C HIS A 259 6.58 4.72 20.44
N TYR A 260 5.60 4.06 19.78
CA TYR A 260 4.19 4.04 20.23
C TYR A 260 3.87 2.85 21.14
N ALA A 261 4.77 1.86 21.24
CA ALA A 261 4.61 0.65 22.04
C ALA A 261 5.19 0.76 23.47
N ASN A 262 5.23 1.93 24.07
CA ASN A 262 5.19 2.03 25.55
C ASN A 262 3.92 1.37 26.13
N ILE A 263 3.07 0.78 25.27
CA ILE A 263 1.92 -0.05 25.54
C ILE A 263 2.20 -1.45 24.98
N GLY A 264 3.00 -2.21 25.64
CA GLY A 264 3.08 -3.66 25.76
C GLY A 264 3.11 -4.60 24.52
N HIS A 265 2.78 -4.22 23.29
CA HIS A 265 2.80 -5.12 22.13
C HIS A 265 3.03 -4.38 20.82
N CYS A 266 4.14 -4.66 20.13
CA CYS A 266 4.40 -4.19 18.78
C CYS A 266 3.71 -5.12 17.76
N PRO A 267 2.69 -4.68 17.03
CA PRO A 267 1.94 -5.54 16.09
C PRO A 267 2.73 -5.98 14.85
N LEU A 268 3.97 -5.49 14.66
CA LEU A 268 4.80 -5.76 13.47
C LEU A 268 5.94 -6.76 13.74
N LEU A 269 6.21 -7.13 15.00
CA LEU A 269 7.24 -8.10 15.34
C LEU A 269 6.65 -9.52 15.43
N PRO A 270 7.36 -10.56 14.95
CA PRO A 270 7.01 -11.94 15.25
C PRO A 270 7.13 -12.19 16.77
N GLU A 271 6.20 -12.93 17.34
CA GLU A 271 6.27 -13.40 18.73
C GLU A 271 7.58 -14.17 18.93
N GLY A 272 8.49 -13.63 19.75
CA GLY A 272 9.70 -14.36 20.12
C GLY A 272 10.97 -13.59 20.43
N ASN A 273 11.07 -12.30 20.15
CA ASN A 273 12.28 -11.53 20.42
C ASN A 273 12.01 -10.20 21.14
N ILE A 274 11.60 -10.27 22.41
CA ILE A 274 11.69 -9.12 23.32
C ILE A 274 12.90 -9.33 24.21
N LYS A 275 14.08 -8.91 23.75
CA LYS A 275 15.16 -8.57 24.69
C LYS A 275 14.91 -7.16 25.20
N HIS A 276 14.77 -7.02 26.51
CA HIS A 276 14.68 -5.75 27.23
C HIS A 276 15.76 -4.77 26.73
N ILE A 277 15.33 -3.73 26.03
CA ILE A 277 16.17 -2.56 25.73
C ILE A 277 15.98 -1.63 26.94
N GLY A 278 17.08 -1.35 27.62
CA GLY A 278 17.16 -0.68 28.89
C GLY A 278 16.46 0.68 28.95
N THR A 279 15.93 0.95 30.12
CA THR A 279 15.41 2.24 30.59
C THR A 279 16.41 3.35 30.32
N TYR A 280 16.03 4.33 29.47
CA TYR A 280 16.71 5.63 29.46
C TYR A 280 16.42 6.33 30.79
N LYS A 281 17.47 6.53 31.60
CA LYS A 281 17.41 7.43 32.75
C LYS A 281 17.27 8.86 32.24
N GLU A 282 16.21 9.53 32.66
CA GLU A 282 16.15 10.97 32.66
C GLU A 282 17.27 11.51 33.58
N ASN A 283 18.23 12.23 32.99
CA ASN A 283 19.10 13.12 33.75
C ASN A 283 18.40 14.48 33.82
N SER A 284 17.82 14.73 34.97
CA SER A 284 17.52 16.06 35.48
C SER A 284 18.83 16.69 35.98
N GLU A 285 19.27 17.76 35.31
CA GLU A 285 19.88 18.98 35.92
C GLU A 285 19.77 20.13 34.91
#